data_4c978c7f2741bcb557fa6f0f6d6953f3
#
_entry.id   4c978c7f2741bcb557fa6f0f6d6953f3
#
_cell.length_a   1.000
_cell.length_b   1.000
_cell.length_c   1.000
_cell.angle_alpha   90.00
_cell.angle_beta   90.00
_cell.angle_gamma   90.00
#
_symmetry.space_group_name_H-M   'P 1'
#
loop_
_entity.id
_entity.type
_entity.pdbx_description
1 polymer ?
#
loop_
_entity_poly.entity_id
_entity_poly.type
_entity_poly.pdbx_seq_one_letter_code
_entity_poly.pdbx_strand_id
1 'polypeptide(L)'
;MNQLQKSILVGLLLGDGHLESITHDRTYRLKVEHSLKQREYVDWLYGQFKDFVREAPYTKEKVLNGKKFASCGFTTRSSGIFRFYAQQFYRGRKKIIPKLFGKLIDPIALAIWFMDDGSFKSSRHRTYIIHAVGYAKSDLEIVQEILEKKFGIKMALHKQYDRWRIYFLSETAPTFKKLIEPYVLPSMKYKLG
;
A
#
# COMPACT_ATOMS: atom_id res chain seq x y z
N MET A 1 18.00 3.59 -4.63
CA MET A 1 16.96 3.87 -3.58
C MET A 1 17.61 3.79 -2.22
N ASN A 2 17.37 4.75 -1.34
CA ASN A 2 17.70 4.70 0.08
C ASN A 2 16.72 3.79 0.85
N GLN A 3 16.95 3.58 2.16
CA GLN A 3 16.13 2.66 2.96
C GLN A 3 14.67 3.14 3.08
N LEU A 4 14.44 4.44 3.29
CA LEU A 4 13.09 5.01 3.34
C LEU A 4 12.30 4.75 2.05
N GLN A 5 12.93 5.02 0.89
CA GLN A 5 12.31 4.75 -0.41
C GLN A 5 11.98 3.27 -0.63
N LYS A 6 12.81 2.35 -0.11
CA LYS A 6 12.53 0.91 -0.16
C LYS A 6 11.31 0.54 0.67
N SER A 7 11.21 1.04 1.89
CA SER A 7 10.06 0.80 2.77
C SER A 7 8.76 1.37 2.18
N ILE A 8 8.80 2.60 1.65
CA ILE A 8 7.65 3.22 0.95
C ILE A 8 7.25 2.36 -0.25
N LEU A 9 8.21 1.92 -1.07
CA LEU A 9 7.92 1.08 -2.24
C LEU A 9 7.24 -0.24 -1.84
N VAL A 10 7.72 -0.89 -0.78
CA VAL A 10 7.10 -2.13 -0.26
C VAL A 10 5.65 -1.87 0.14
N GLY A 11 5.37 -0.81 0.89
CA GLY A 11 4.01 -0.46 1.30
C GLY A 11 3.10 -0.16 0.10
N LEU A 12 3.57 0.61 -0.87
CA LEU A 12 2.85 0.89 -2.12
C LEU A 12 2.54 -0.38 -2.93
N LEU A 13 3.47 -1.33 -2.98
CA LEU A 13 3.25 -2.59 -3.71
C LEU A 13 2.29 -3.53 -3.00
N LEU A 14 2.18 -3.42 -1.68
CA LEU A 14 1.11 -4.08 -0.91
C LEU A 14 -0.25 -3.42 -1.16
N GLY A 15 -0.28 -2.10 -1.32
CA GLY A 15 -1.46 -1.27 -1.56
C GLY A 15 -1.68 -0.92 -3.03
N ASP A 16 -1.87 0.38 -3.32
CA ASP A 16 -2.31 0.89 -4.63
C ASP A 16 -1.19 1.06 -5.67
N GLY A 17 0.08 1.11 -5.24
CA GLY A 17 1.22 1.27 -6.15
C GLY A 17 1.36 0.08 -7.10
N HIS A 18 1.79 0.35 -8.33
CA HIS A 18 1.90 -0.66 -9.37
C HIS A 18 3.24 -0.58 -10.10
N LEU A 19 3.88 -1.74 -10.32
CA LEU A 19 5.04 -1.85 -11.20
C LEU A 19 4.62 -2.40 -12.57
N GLU A 20 4.94 -1.67 -13.62
CA GLU A 20 4.69 -2.10 -14.99
C GLU A 20 5.98 -2.15 -15.80
N SER A 21 6.10 -3.14 -16.69
CA SER A 21 7.22 -3.27 -17.62
C SER A 21 6.77 -2.97 -19.04
N ILE A 22 7.61 -2.22 -19.77
CA ILE A 22 7.49 -1.98 -21.21
C ILE A 22 8.67 -2.60 -21.96
N THR A 23 9.54 -3.36 -21.27
CA THR A 23 10.81 -3.88 -21.77
C THR A 23 10.95 -5.39 -21.61
N HIS A 24 9.82 -6.14 -21.67
CA HIS A 24 9.80 -7.59 -21.46
C HIS A 24 10.51 -7.98 -20.15
N ASP A 25 10.08 -7.37 -19.04
CA ASP A 25 10.52 -7.66 -17.66
C ASP A 25 12.01 -7.37 -17.35
N ARG A 26 12.70 -6.63 -18.22
CA ARG A 26 14.08 -6.20 -17.96
C ARG A 26 14.14 -4.99 -17.02
N THR A 27 13.24 -4.04 -17.21
CA THR A 27 13.10 -2.84 -16.37
C THR A 27 11.63 -2.57 -16.07
N TYR A 28 11.40 -1.88 -14.95
CA TYR A 28 10.05 -1.54 -14.47
C TYR A 28 9.97 -0.07 -14.11
N ARG A 29 8.77 0.48 -14.16
CA ARG A 29 8.45 1.81 -13.64
C ARG A 29 7.37 1.71 -12.57
N LEU A 30 7.52 2.48 -11.52
CA LEU A 30 6.49 2.61 -10.48
C LEU A 30 5.45 3.61 -10.96
N LYS A 31 4.19 3.20 -10.90
CA LYS A 31 3.03 4.05 -11.12
C LYS A 31 2.25 4.20 -9.82
N VAL A 32 1.96 5.44 -9.46
CA VAL A 32 1.14 5.83 -8.31
C VAL A 32 -0.01 6.67 -8.83
N GLU A 33 -1.24 6.30 -8.47
CA GLU A 33 -2.45 7.06 -8.82
C GLU A 33 -3.49 6.93 -7.70
N HIS A 34 -3.98 8.06 -7.20
CA HIS A 34 -4.99 8.14 -6.17
C HIS A 34 -6.10 9.12 -6.55
N SER A 35 -7.19 9.13 -5.78
CA SER A 35 -8.21 10.17 -5.89
C SER A 35 -7.58 11.56 -5.73
N LEU A 36 -8.06 12.55 -6.47
CA LEU A 36 -7.61 13.94 -6.32
C LEU A 36 -7.75 14.47 -4.88
N LYS A 37 -8.67 13.90 -4.09
CA LYS A 37 -8.80 14.21 -2.64
C LYS A 37 -7.56 13.84 -1.82
N GLN A 38 -6.69 12.97 -2.34
CA GLN A 38 -5.45 12.54 -1.71
C GLN A 38 -4.22 13.19 -2.37
N ARG A 39 -4.38 14.38 -2.96
CA ARG A 39 -3.33 15.09 -3.68
C ARG A 39 -2.08 15.30 -2.81
N GLU A 40 -2.23 15.70 -1.56
CA GLU A 40 -1.10 15.91 -0.64
C GLU A 40 -0.28 14.61 -0.42
N TYR A 41 -0.96 13.47 -0.34
CA TYR A 41 -0.29 12.17 -0.25
C TYR A 41 0.50 11.86 -1.52
N VAL A 42 -0.07 12.10 -2.69
CA VAL A 42 0.62 11.91 -3.98
C VAL A 42 1.82 12.84 -4.12
N ASP A 43 1.69 14.10 -3.72
CA ASP A 43 2.78 15.09 -3.78
C ASP A 43 3.91 14.71 -2.83
N TRP A 44 3.59 14.20 -1.63
CA TRP A 44 4.58 13.68 -0.70
C TRP A 44 5.31 12.46 -1.28
N LEU A 45 4.57 11.47 -1.84
CA LEU A 45 5.16 10.31 -2.50
C LEU A 45 6.05 10.73 -3.68
N TYR A 46 5.59 11.68 -4.49
CA TYR A 46 6.39 12.25 -5.57
C TYR A 46 7.71 12.83 -5.05
N GLY A 47 7.68 13.58 -3.94
CA GLY A 47 8.88 14.11 -3.30
C GLY A 47 9.88 13.01 -2.91
N GLN A 48 9.40 11.86 -2.41
CA GLN A 48 10.26 10.72 -2.06
C GLN A 48 10.93 10.07 -3.29
N PHE A 49 10.26 10.08 -4.45
CA PHE A 49 10.74 9.45 -5.69
C PHE A 49 11.17 10.45 -6.77
N LYS A 50 11.33 11.74 -6.42
CA LYS A 50 11.60 12.83 -7.38
C LYS A 50 12.78 12.53 -8.32
N ASP A 51 13.86 11.96 -7.81
CA ASP A 51 15.05 11.61 -8.62
C ASP A 51 14.78 10.52 -9.68
N PHE A 52 13.68 9.80 -9.55
CA PHE A 52 13.25 8.76 -10.48
C PHE A 52 12.15 9.22 -11.43
N VAL A 53 11.62 10.43 -11.26
CA VAL A 53 10.51 10.96 -12.08
C VAL A 53 11.02 12.05 -13.01
N ARG A 54 10.45 12.17 -14.21
CA ARG A 54 10.78 13.24 -15.16
C ARG A 54 9.81 14.40 -15.11
N GLU A 55 8.55 14.10 -14.89
CA GLU A 55 7.44 15.07 -15.01
C GLU A 55 6.73 15.24 -13.66
N ALA A 56 6.20 16.43 -13.42
CA ALA A 56 5.38 16.69 -12.24
C ALA A 56 4.13 15.78 -12.19
N PRO A 57 3.53 15.58 -11.00
CA PRO A 57 2.32 14.80 -10.89
C PRO A 57 1.19 15.34 -11.77
N TYR A 58 0.55 14.45 -12.51
CA TYR A 58 -0.58 14.77 -13.37
C TYR A 58 -1.92 14.76 -12.62
N THR A 59 -2.91 15.40 -13.19
CA THR A 59 -4.32 15.25 -12.81
C THR A 59 -5.10 14.74 -14.01
N LYS A 60 -6.04 13.80 -13.78
CA LYS A 60 -6.92 13.25 -14.81
C LYS A 60 -8.36 13.29 -14.33
N GLU A 61 -9.25 13.58 -15.26
CA GLU A 61 -10.68 13.44 -15.05
C GLU A 61 -11.24 12.31 -15.91
N LYS A 62 -12.16 11.55 -15.35
CA LYS A 62 -12.92 10.52 -16.06
C LYS A 62 -14.38 10.65 -15.71
N VAL A 63 -15.24 10.43 -16.70
CA VAL A 63 -16.67 10.30 -16.50
C VAL A 63 -17.03 8.82 -16.58
N LEU A 64 -17.61 8.26 -15.52
CA LEU A 64 -18.09 6.88 -15.48
C LEU A 64 -19.52 6.88 -14.97
N ASN A 65 -20.45 6.32 -15.74
CA ASN A 65 -21.88 6.28 -15.41
C ASN A 65 -22.44 7.65 -15.01
N GLY A 66 -22.08 8.71 -15.78
CA GLY A 66 -22.52 10.10 -15.54
C GLY A 66 -21.86 10.80 -14.34
N LYS A 67 -21.02 10.13 -13.57
CA LYS A 67 -20.29 10.72 -12.43
C LYS A 67 -18.86 11.09 -12.84
N LYS A 68 -18.43 12.31 -12.47
CA LYS A 68 -17.06 12.77 -12.66
C LYS A 68 -16.17 12.24 -11.54
N PHE A 69 -15.04 11.64 -11.91
CA PHE A 69 -13.99 11.19 -11.01
C PHE A 69 -12.70 11.90 -11.41
N ALA A 70 -12.03 12.49 -10.43
CA ALA A 70 -10.72 13.09 -10.63
C ALA A 70 -9.67 12.28 -9.86
N SER A 71 -8.56 11.99 -10.53
CA SER A 71 -7.38 11.33 -9.95
C SER A 71 -6.14 12.16 -10.20
N CYS A 72 -5.12 11.95 -9.35
CA CYS A 72 -3.78 12.50 -9.52
C CYS A 72 -2.75 11.40 -9.34
N GLY A 73 -1.58 11.56 -9.93
CA GLY A 73 -0.56 10.51 -9.86
C GLY A 73 0.73 10.91 -10.55
N PHE A 74 1.71 10.04 -10.47
CA PHE A 74 2.98 10.15 -11.19
C PHE A 74 3.48 8.77 -11.62
N THR A 75 4.45 8.77 -12.54
CA THR A 75 5.10 7.56 -13.01
C THR A 75 6.60 7.80 -13.03
N THR A 76 7.38 6.86 -12.47
CA THR A 76 8.84 6.94 -12.52
C THR A 76 9.37 6.60 -13.92
N ARG A 77 10.64 6.93 -14.17
CA ARG A 77 11.39 6.34 -15.29
C ARG A 77 11.47 4.83 -15.11
N SER A 78 11.54 4.12 -16.23
CA SER A 78 11.83 2.69 -16.23
C SER A 78 13.25 2.42 -15.75
N SER A 79 13.41 1.52 -14.80
CA SER A 79 14.71 1.21 -14.19
C SER A 79 14.80 -0.24 -13.72
N GLY A 80 16.02 -0.79 -13.80
CA GLY A 80 16.33 -2.13 -13.28
C GLY A 80 16.25 -2.24 -11.76
N ILE A 81 16.30 -1.11 -11.02
CA ILE A 81 16.22 -1.09 -9.56
C ILE A 81 14.89 -1.62 -9.01
N PHE A 82 13.82 -1.58 -9.81
CA PHE A 82 12.51 -2.08 -9.45
C PHE A 82 12.32 -3.59 -9.75
N ARG A 83 13.25 -4.19 -10.51
CA ARG A 83 13.12 -5.58 -10.98
C ARG A 83 13.00 -6.57 -9.84
N PHE A 84 13.84 -6.44 -8.81
CA PHE A 84 13.76 -7.29 -7.62
C PHE A 84 12.33 -7.26 -7.01
N TYR A 85 11.77 -6.07 -6.83
CA TYR A 85 10.44 -5.93 -6.24
C TYR A 85 9.34 -6.49 -7.15
N ALA A 86 9.44 -6.28 -8.46
CA ALA A 86 8.50 -6.87 -9.40
C ALA A 86 8.51 -8.41 -9.31
N GLN A 87 9.67 -9.03 -9.24
CA GLN A 87 9.81 -10.49 -9.09
C GLN A 87 9.28 -11.00 -7.75
N GLN A 88 9.32 -10.18 -6.68
CA GLN A 88 8.79 -10.56 -5.37
C GLN A 88 7.27 -10.40 -5.28
N PHE A 89 6.71 -9.30 -5.80
CA PHE A 89 5.32 -8.92 -5.59
C PHE A 89 4.36 -9.35 -6.69
N TYR A 90 4.86 -9.93 -7.79
CA TYR A 90 4.00 -10.35 -8.90
C TYR A 90 4.27 -11.79 -9.32
N ARG A 91 3.19 -12.48 -9.69
CA ARG A 91 3.19 -13.72 -10.45
C ARG A 91 2.40 -13.48 -11.73
N GLY A 92 3.11 -13.31 -12.84
CA GLY A 92 2.51 -12.76 -14.06
C GLY A 92 2.00 -11.34 -13.80
N ARG A 93 0.71 -11.10 -14.04
CA ARG A 93 0.06 -9.79 -13.82
C ARG A 93 -0.61 -9.66 -12.44
N LYS A 94 -0.61 -10.71 -11.62
CA LYS A 94 -1.30 -10.72 -10.32
C LYS A 94 -0.32 -10.35 -9.21
N LYS A 95 -0.72 -9.43 -8.34
CA LYS A 95 -0.01 -9.16 -7.07
C LYS A 95 -0.13 -10.37 -6.14
N ILE A 96 0.96 -10.68 -5.44
CA ILE A 96 1.05 -11.70 -4.40
C ILE A 96 1.76 -11.15 -3.18
N ILE A 97 1.56 -11.75 -2.02
CA ILE A 97 2.41 -11.51 -0.86
C ILE A 97 3.76 -12.21 -1.09
N PRO A 98 4.89 -11.48 -1.04
CA PRO A 98 6.19 -12.06 -1.32
C PRO A 98 6.62 -13.06 -0.26
N LYS A 99 7.34 -14.12 -0.64
CA LYS A 99 7.96 -15.06 0.33
C LYS A 99 8.89 -14.35 1.32
N LEU A 100 9.48 -13.23 0.90
CA LEU A 100 10.34 -12.40 1.75
C LEU A 100 9.57 -11.35 2.56
N PHE A 101 8.23 -11.46 2.67
CA PHE A 101 7.38 -10.47 3.33
C PHE A 101 7.92 -10.09 4.72
N GLY A 102 8.29 -11.06 5.55
CA GLY A 102 8.82 -10.83 6.89
C GLY A 102 10.13 -10.02 6.94
N LYS A 103 10.95 -10.10 5.88
CA LYS A 103 12.18 -9.30 5.75
C LYS A 103 11.91 -7.91 5.17
N LEU A 104 10.86 -7.76 4.36
CA LEU A 104 10.55 -6.53 3.64
C LEU A 104 9.63 -5.60 4.42
N ILE A 105 8.72 -6.16 5.24
CA ILE A 105 7.77 -5.36 6.01
C ILE A 105 8.44 -4.69 7.21
N ASP A 106 8.23 -3.40 7.34
CA ASP A 106 8.62 -2.58 8.50
C ASP A 106 7.48 -1.62 8.86
N PRO A 107 7.58 -0.84 9.94
CA PRO A 107 6.52 0.09 10.35
C PRO A 107 6.15 1.12 9.27
N ILE A 108 7.13 1.58 8.48
CA ILE A 108 6.90 2.53 7.38
C ILE A 108 6.09 1.86 6.26
N ALA A 109 6.52 0.68 5.82
CA ALA A 109 5.81 -0.06 4.78
C ALA A 109 4.38 -0.40 5.21
N LEU A 110 4.18 -0.76 6.49
CA LEU A 110 2.85 -1.03 7.03
C LEU A 110 1.98 0.23 7.09
N ALA A 111 2.55 1.39 7.44
CA ALA A 111 1.85 2.68 7.43
C ALA A 111 1.43 3.09 6.02
N ILE A 112 2.31 2.92 5.02
CA ILE A 112 1.98 3.19 3.60
C ILE A 112 0.85 2.27 3.13
N TRP A 113 0.95 0.97 3.38
CA TRP A 113 -0.13 0.04 3.04
C TRP A 113 -1.45 0.43 3.70
N PHE A 114 -1.41 0.84 4.98
CA PHE A 114 -2.59 1.33 5.67
C PHE A 114 -3.12 2.65 5.10
N MET A 115 -2.27 3.57 4.68
CA MET A 115 -2.70 4.81 4.01
C MET A 115 -3.38 4.53 2.66
N ASP A 116 -2.94 3.50 1.93
CA ASP A 116 -3.59 3.07 0.70
C ASP A 116 -4.94 2.38 1.02
N ASP A 117 -4.91 1.21 1.63
CA ASP A 117 -6.04 0.29 1.76
C ASP A 117 -6.71 0.27 3.13
N GLY A 118 -6.18 1.01 4.09
CA GLY A 118 -6.64 0.98 5.47
C GLY A 118 -7.82 1.91 5.75
N SER A 119 -8.56 1.59 6.79
CA SER A 119 -9.61 2.43 7.37
C SER A 119 -9.83 2.14 8.84
N PHE A 120 -10.27 3.17 9.60
CA PHE A 120 -10.83 3.00 10.92
C PHE A 120 -12.21 2.34 10.81
N LYS A 121 -12.47 1.30 11.61
CA LYS A 121 -13.73 0.57 11.51
C LYS A 121 -14.90 1.39 12.01
N SER A 122 -14.83 1.84 13.25
CA SER A 122 -15.84 2.73 13.87
C SER A 122 -15.42 3.11 15.30
N SER A 123 -16.01 4.17 15.83
CA SER A 123 -15.86 4.60 17.24
C SER A 123 -16.31 3.51 18.24
N ARG A 124 -17.30 2.68 17.88
CA ARG A 124 -17.76 1.55 18.70
C ARG A 124 -16.74 0.43 18.83
N HIS A 125 -16.07 0.07 17.72
CA HIS A 125 -15.14 -1.07 17.67
C HIS A 125 -13.69 -0.68 17.90
N ARG A 126 -13.33 0.60 17.74
CA ARG A 126 -11.99 1.19 17.91
C ARG A 126 -10.86 0.33 17.34
N THR A 127 -11.10 -0.22 16.16
CA THR A 127 -10.12 -1.07 15.45
C THR A 127 -10.00 -0.69 13.98
N TYR A 128 -9.13 -1.38 13.27
CA TYR A 128 -8.72 -1.05 11.91
C TYR A 128 -8.99 -2.20 10.96
N ILE A 129 -9.12 -1.86 9.68
CA ILE A 129 -9.29 -2.80 8.59
C ILE A 129 -8.30 -2.45 7.50
N ILE A 130 -7.68 -3.46 6.87
CA ILE A 130 -7.02 -3.32 5.57
C ILE A 130 -7.85 -4.10 4.54
N HIS A 131 -8.23 -3.41 3.47
CA HIS A 131 -9.04 -3.95 2.37
C HIS A 131 -8.17 -4.70 1.37
N ALA A 132 -7.63 -5.85 1.79
CA ALA A 132 -6.69 -6.68 1.02
C ALA A 132 -7.39 -7.50 -0.10
N VAL A 133 -8.26 -6.86 -0.88
CA VAL A 133 -9.22 -7.51 -1.79
C VAL A 133 -8.62 -8.23 -2.99
N GLY A 134 -7.34 -8.02 -3.29
CA GLY A 134 -6.63 -8.64 -4.41
C GLY A 134 -5.87 -9.92 -4.04
N TYR A 135 -5.72 -10.23 -2.75
CA TYR A 135 -4.89 -11.32 -2.25
C TYR A 135 -5.67 -12.59 -1.98
N ALA A 136 -5.01 -13.75 -2.14
CA ALA A 136 -5.57 -15.04 -1.73
C ALA A 136 -5.58 -15.17 -0.20
N LYS A 137 -6.47 -16.00 0.34
CA LYS A 137 -6.53 -16.24 1.80
C LYS A 137 -5.19 -16.73 2.34
N SER A 138 -4.56 -17.69 1.66
CA SER A 138 -3.25 -18.24 2.03
C SER A 138 -2.15 -17.18 2.09
N ASP A 139 -2.17 -16.20 1.21
CA ASP A 139 -1.24 -15.07 1.24
C ASP A 139 -1.46 -14.22 2.50
N LEU A 140 -2.72 -13.98 2.87
CA LEU A 140 -3.08 -13.18 4.05
C LEU A 140 -2.84 -13.92 5.38
N GLU A 141 -2.89 -15.26 5.38
CA GLU A 141 -2.49 -16.10 6.53
C GLU A 141 -0.99 -15.92 6.83
N ILE A 142 -0.15 -15.82 5.79
CA ILE A 142 1.28 -15.49 5.94
C ILE A 142 1.47 -14.10 6.54
N VAL A 143 0.68 -13.11 6.07
CA VAL A 143 0.71 -11.75 6.63
C VAL A 143 0.36 -11.77 8.12
N GLN A 144 -0.71 -12.49 8.49
CA GLN A 144 -1.20 -12.63 9.86
C GLN A 144 -0.10 -13.19 10.78
N GLU A 145 0.50 -14.33 10.41
CA GLU A 145 1.57 -14.95 11.17
C GLU A 145 2.78 -14.03 11.37
N ILE A 146 3.21 -13.38 10.28
CA ILE A 146 4.40 -12.54 10.31
C ILE A 146 4.19 -11.26 11.12
N LEU A 147 3.04 -10.59 10.99
CA LEU A 147 2.76 -9.36 11.75
C LEU A 147 2.55 -9.66 13.24
N GLU A 148 1.96 -10.80 13.59
CA GLU A 148 1.87 -11.25 14.98
C GLU A 148 3.26 -11.52 15.55
N LYS A 149 4.07 -12.33 14.87
CA LYS A 149 5.44 -12.68 15.33
C LYS A 149 6.37 -11.48 15.43
N LYS A 150 6.29 -10.54 14.46
CA LYS A 150 7.24 -9.42 14.35
C LYS A 150 6.86 -8.22 15.21
N PHE A 151 5.57 -7.93 15.32
CA PHE A 151 5.08 -6.71 15.93
C PHE A 151 4.07 -6.94 17.07
N GLY A 152 3.71 -8.20 17.37
CA GLY A 152 2.70 -8.52 18.36
C GLY A 152 1.29 -8.09 17.98
N ILE A 153 1.02 -7.95 16.67
CA ILE A 153 -0.26 -7.46 16.14
C ILE A 153 -1.09 -8.65 15.71
N LYS A 154 -2.19 -8.91 16.43
CA LYS A 154 -3.13 -9.97 16.11
C LYS A 154 -4.25 -9.46 15.20
N MET A 155 -4.67 -10.29 14.29
CA MET A 155 -5.71 -9.95 13.33
C MET A 155 -6.53 -11.18 12.91
N ALA A 156 -7.74 -10.94 12.39
CA ALA A 156 -8.62 -11.95 11.83
C ALA A 156 -8.85 -11.67 10.35
N LEU A 157 -9.03 -12.73 9.58
CA LEU A 157 -9.39 -12.64 8.16
C LEU A 157 -10.90 -12.79 8.03
N HIS A 158 -11.57 -11.78 7.47
CA HIS A 158 -13.00 -11.82 7.22
C HIS A 158 -13.27 -11.81 5.72
N LYS A 159 -14.13 -12.72 5.29
CA LYS A 159 -14.61 -12.75 3.90
C LYS A 159 -15.80 -11.81 3.75
N GLN A 160 -15.74 -10.94 2.75
CA GLN A 160 -16.88 -10.12 2.33
C GLN A 160 -17.12 -10.36 0.85
N TYR A 161 -18.25 -10.95 0.51
CA TYR A 161 -18.54 -11.52 -0.80
C TYR A 161 -17.46 -12.57 -1.17
N ASP A 162 -16.72 -12.35 -2.24
CA ASP A 162 -15.64 -13.22 -2.73
C ASP A 162 -14.23 -12.72 -2.34
N ARG A 163 -14.13 -11.66 -1.52
CA ARG A 163 -12.89 -10.94 -1.19
C ARG A 163 -12.56 -11.04 0.28
N TRP A 164 -11.25 -11.01 0.62
CA TRP A 164 -10.75 -11.05 1.97
C TRP A 164 -10.36 -9.66 2.48
N ARG A 165 -10.54 -9.46 3.78
CA ARG A 165 -10.11 -8.27 4.52
C ARG A 165 -9.38 -8.67 5.78
N ILE A 166 -8.38 -7.88 6.16
CA ILE A 166 -7.66 -8.01 7.42
C ILE A 166 -8.36 -7.11 8.45
N TYR A 167 -8.79 -7.70 9.56
CA TYR A 167 -9.35 -7.00 10.71
C TYR A 167 -8.37 -7.08 11.87
N PHE A 168 -7.88 -5.96 12.34
CA PHE A 168 -7.03 -5.93 13.53
C PHE A 168 -7.89 -6.20 14.77
N LEU A 169 -7.42 -7.09 15.68
CA LEU A 169 -8.15 -7.38 16.90
C LEU A 169 -8.06 -6.19 17.86
N SER A 170 -9.14 -5.91 18.56
CA SER A 170 -9.27 -4.74 19.44
C SER A 170 -8.18 -4.70 20.52
N GLU A 171 -7.75 -5.86 21.01
CA GLU A 171 -6.67 -5.99 22.01
C GLU A 171 -5.31 -5.50 21.51
N THR A 172 -5.02 -5.61 20.19
CA THR A 172 -3.74 -5.19 19.59
C THR A 172 -3.88 -3.95 18.69
N ALA A 173 -5.08 -3.43 18.51
CA ALA A 173 -5.32 -2.21 17.73
C ALA A 173 -4.53 -0.99 18.25
N PRO A 174 -4.37 -0.77 19.58
CA PRO A 174 -3.50 0.29 20.10
C PRO A 174 -2.02 0.10 19.73
N THR A 175 -1.53 -1.14 19.78
CA THR A 175 -0.15 -1.48 19.36
C THR A 175 0.05 -1.18 17.89
N PHE A 176 -0.91 -1.58 17.04
CA PHE A 176 -0.87 -1.26 15.61
C PHE A 176 -0.88 0.26 15.38
N LYS A 177 -1.79 1.00 16.01
CA LYS A 177 -1.84 2.47 15.89
C LYS A 177 -0.50 3.09 16.26
N LYS A 178 0.02 2.79 17.45
CA LYS A 178 1.29 3.31 17.94
C LYS A 178 2.46 3.02 16.99
N LEU A 179 2.45 1.84 16.35
CA LEU A 179 3.50 1.43 15.41
C LEU A 179 3.52 2.27 14.15
N ILE A 180 2.34 2.57 13.57
CA ILE A 180 2.25 3.24 12.26
C ILE A 180 2.04 4.75 12.33
N GLU A 181 1.45 5.27 13.42
CA GLU A 181 1.05 6.68 13.55
C GLU A 181 2.18 7.69 13.27
N PRO A 182 3.45 7.44 13.66
CA PRO A 182 4.56 8.35 13.35
C PRO A 182 4.82 8.53 11.85
N TYR A 183 4.34 7.60 11.03
CA TYR A 183 4.57 7.56 9.58
C TYR A 183 3.32 7.87 8.77
N VAL A 184 2.16 8.04 9.43
CA VAL A 184 0.92 8.44 8.77
C VAL A 184 0.91 9.95 8.57
N LEU A 185 0.74 10.38 7.33
CA LEU A 185 0.72 11.81 6.98
C LEU A 185 -0.46 12.54 7.65
N PRO A 186 -0.30 13.84 7.99
CA PRO A 186 -1.39 14.63 8.57
C PRO A 186 -2.69 14.55 7.77
N SER A 187 -2.61 14.65 6.45
CA SER A 187 -3.76 14.55 5.53
C SER A 187 -4.43 13.17 5.51
N MET A 188 -3.77 12.13 6.02
CA MET A 188 -4.27 10.76 6.06
C MET A 188 -4.67 10.30 7.47
N LYS A 189 -4.49 11.14 8.50
CA LYS A 189 -4.82 10.80 9.90
C LYS A 189 -6.29 10.49 10.14
N TYR A 190 -7.20 10.96 9.27
CA TYR A 190 -8.62 10.59 9.33
C TYR A 190 -8.86 9.08 9.24
N LYS A 191 -7.91 8.31 8.72
CA LYS A 191 -7.97 6.83 8.68
C LYS A 191 -7.66 6.19 10.04
N LEU A 192 -7.10 6.94 10.99
CA LEU A 192 -6.79 6.44 12.33
C LEU A 192 -7.92 6.67 13.35
N GLY A 193 -8.96 7.39 12.98
CA GLY A 193 -10.11 7.71 13.86
C GLY A 193 -9.86 8.88 14.78
#